data_c5c00e1cc9992e9ad5285d57d7552072
#
_entry.id   c5c00e1cc9992e9ad5285d57d7552072
#
_cell.length_a   1.000
_cell.length_b   1.000
_cell.length_c   1.000
_cell.angle_alpha   90.00
_cell.angle_beta   90.00
_cell.angle_gamma   90.00
#
_symmetry.space_group_name_H-M   'P 1'
#
loop_
_entity.id
_entity.type
_entity.pdbx_description
1 polymer ?
#
loop_
_entity_poly.entity_id
_entity_poly.type
_entity_poly.pdbx_seq_one_letter_code
_entity_poly.pdbx_strand_id
1 'polypeptide(L)'
;MILGKNFSNLKVILVEPNGPLNVGSVARLCSNFEVDELRIVSPKCDIFSLDAKKMALKGQKFLDNCKIFYNLENAIFDCDLVLASCGRIDVSKDSFFESSEDVLNWTISFKKINNLAIIFLSLIHI
;
A
#
# COMPACT_ATOMS: atom_id res chain seq x y z
N MET A 1 -5.70 11.82 8.72
CA MET A 1 -6.68 11.24 7.82
C MET A 1 -7.59 10.27 8.57
N ILE A 2 -8.81 10.06 8.05
CA ILE A 2 -9.82 9.24 8.74
C ILE A 2 -9.33 7.82 9.03
N LEU A 3 -8.66 7.17 8.07
CA LEU A 3 -8.15 5.82 8.28
C LEU A 3 -7.19 5.74 9.47
N GLY A 4 -6.30 6.72 9.60
CA GLY A 4 -5.32 6.73 10.68
C GLY A 4 -5.93 6.88 12.06
N LYS A 5 -7.15 7.39 12.16
CA LYS A 5 -7.83 7.55 13.43
C LYS A 5 -8.46 6.25 13.92
N ASN A 6 -8.76 5.33 13.00
CA ASN A 6 -9.43 4.07 13.33
C ASN A 6 -8.48 2.90 13.55
N PHE A 7 -7.20 3.08 13.21
CA PHE A 7 -6.22 2.01 13.28
C PHE A 7 -4.94 2.52 13.93
N SER A 8 -4.34 1.71 14.77
CA SER A 8 -3.09 2.08 15.43
C SER A 8 -1.91 2.01 14.46
N ASN A 9 -1.99 1.14 13.45
CA ASN A 9 -0.94 0.98 12.44
C ASN A 9 -1.55 0.75 11.06
N LEU A 10 -1.16 1.60 10.12
CA LEU A 10 -1.55 1.46 8.72
C LEU A 10 -0.30 1.25 7.89
N LYS A 11 -0.26 0.15 7.17
CA LYS A 11 0.87 -0.20 6.32
C LYS A 11 0.43 -0.23 4.87
N VAL A 12 1.23 0.37 4.01
CA VAL A 12 1.02 0.29 2.57
C VAL A 12 2.04 -0.69 2.01
N ILE A 13 1.57 -1.65 1.22
CA ILE A 13 2.41 -2.68 0.65
C ILE A 13 2.33 -2.60 -0.86
N LEU A 14 3.48 -2.43 -1.50
CA LEU A 14 3.59 -2.33 -2.95
C LEU A 14 4.24 -3.62 -3.46
N VAL A 15 3.53 -4.37 -4.30
CA VAL A 15 3.99 -5.69 -4.76
C VAL A 15 4.58 -5.59 -6.15
N GLU A 16 5.83 -6.02 -6.27
CA GLU A 16 6.57 -6.12 -7.52
C GLU A 16 6.48 -4.85 -8.38
N PRO A 17 6.78 -3.68 -7.80
CA PRO A 17 6.74 -2.45 -8.58
C PRO A 17 7.76 -2.50 -9.71
N ASN A 18 7.33 -2.14 -10.90
CA ASN A 18 8.16 -2.20 -12.09
C ASN A 18 8.68 -0.83 -12.53
N GLY A 19 8.10 0.25 -12.04
CA GLY A 19 8.50 1.59 -12.42
C GLY A 19 8.82 2.47 -11.23
N PRO A 20 9.95 3.19 -11.27
CA PRO A 20 10.34 4.06 -10.14
C PRO A 20 9.36 5.21 -9.91
N LEU A 21 8.68 5.69 -10.96
CA LEU A 21 7.69 6.75 -10.79
C LEU A 21 6.50 6.28 -9.96
N ASN A 22 6.06 5.05 -10.16
CA ASN A 22 4.97 4.48 -9.36
C ASN A 22 5.38 4.32 -7.91
N VAL A 23 6.60 3.89 -7.68
CA VAL A 23 7.14 3.76 -6.31
C VAL A 23 7.13 5.13 -5.62
N GLY A 24 7.62 6.15 -6.31
CA GLY A 24 7.63 7.51 -5.77
C GLY A 24 6.23 8.03 -5.49
N SER A 25 5.28 7.77 -6.41
CA SER A 25 3.89 8.20 -6.24
C SER A 25 3.26 7.56 -5.01
N VAL A 26 3.50 6.27 -4.79
CA VAL A 26 2.96 5.57 -3.63
C VAL A 26 3.59 6.12 -2.34
N ALA A 27 4.89 6.38 -2.35
CA ALA A 27 5.55 6.97 -1.18
C ALA A 27 4.96 8.34 -0.86
N ARG A 28 4.64 9.13 -1.88
CA ARG A 28 4.00 10.42 -1.70
C ARG A 28 2.61 10.27 -1.07
N LEU A 29 1.84 9.28 -1.52
CA LEU A 29 0.54 8.98 -0.91
C LEU A 29 0.70 8.60 0.55
N CYS A 30 1.73 7.83 0.89
CA CYS A 30 1.99 7.46 2.27
C CYS A 30 2.18 8.69 3.15
N SER A 31 2.88 9.70 2.64
CA SER A 31 3.06 10.95 3.38
C SER A 31 1.76 11.71 3.51
N ASN A 32 0.98 11.80 2.42
CA ASN A 32 -0.27 12.55 2.43
C ASN A 32 -1.31 11.96 3.37
N PHE A 33 -1.33 10.65 3.51
CA PHE A 33 -2.32 9.95 4.34
C PHE A 33 -1.77 9.54 5.70
N GLU A 34 -0.56 9.95 6.01
CA GLU A 34 0.05 9.69 7.32
C GLU A 34 0.07 8.21 7.71
N VAL A 35 0.43 7.35 6.75
CA VAL A 35 0.57 5.94 7.05
C VAL A 35 1.82 5.69 7.89
N ASP A 36 1.87 4.55 8.55
CA ASP A 36 2.99 4.25 9.45
C ASP A 36 4.21 3.73 8.70
N GLU A 37 4.00 2.93 7.67
CA GLU A 37 5.10 2.25 7.03
C GLU A 37 4.79 1.89 5.58
N LEU A 38 5.80 2.00 4.74
CA LEU A 38 5.76 1.50 3.36
C LEU A 38 6.57 0.20 3.32
N ARG A 39 5.97 -0.85 2.77
CA ARG A 39 6.62 -2.14 2.55
C ARG A 39 6.62 -2.44 1.06
N ILE A 40 7.71 -2.98 0.56
CA ILE A 40 7.84 -3.31 -0.85
C ILE A 40 8.23 -4.77 -0.99
N VAL A 41 7.45 -5.49 -1.81
CA VAL A 41 7.66 -6.92 -2.05
C VAL A 41 8.31 -7.11 -3.43
N SER A 42 9.48 -7.73 -3.45
CA SER A 42 10.18 -8.11 -4.69
C SER A 42 10.18 -7.02 -5.76
N PRO A 43 10.75 -5.84 -5.48
CA PRO A 43 10.75 -4.75 -6.46
C PRO A 43 11.48 -5.16 -7.75
N LYS A 44 10.93 -4.75 -8.89
CA LYS A 44 11.47 -5.02 -10.21
C LYS A 44 12.15 -3.79 -10.81
N CYS A 45 12.35 -2.76 -10.03
CA CYS A 45 13.03 -1.54 -10.44
C CYS A 45 13.87 -1.01 -9.29
N ASP A 46 14.67 0.00 -9.56
CA ASP A 46 15.44 0.67 -8.51
C ASP A 46 14.54 1.65 -7.76
N ILE A 47 14.10 1.24 -6.58
CA ILE A 47 13.18 2.03 -5.75
C ILE A 47 13.87 3.25 -5.12
N PHE A 48 15.19 3.31 -5.16
CA PHE A 48 15.95 4.43 -4.63
C PHE A 48 16.51 5.34 -5.74
N SER A 49 16.01 5.17 -6.96
CA SER A 49 16.45 5.99 -8.08
C SER A 49 16.08 7.46 -7.89
N LEU A 50 16.74 8.32 -8.63
CA LEU A 50 16.44 9.76 -8.59
C LEU A 50 14.99 10.02 -9.00
N ASP A 51 14.49 9.29 -10.00
CA ASP A 51 13.11 9.44 -10.46
C ASP A 51 12.11 9.12 -9.35
N ALA A 52 12.34 8.04 -8.60
CA ALA A 52 11.48 7.69 -7.48
C ALA A 52 11.51 8.79 -6.41
N LYS A 53 12.69 9.26 -6.07
CA LYS A 53 12.86 10.30 -5.04
C LYS A 53 12.18 11.59 -5.43
N LYS A 54 12.33 12.02 -6.69
CA LYS A 54 11.69 13.24 -7.17
C LYS A 54 10.17 13.14 -7.13
N MET A 55 9.64 11.99 -7.53
CA MET A 55 8.19 11.78 -7.53
C MET A 55 7.63 11.69 -6.11
N ALA A 56 8.42 11.18 -5.17
CA ALA A 56 7.97 10.99 -3.79
C ALA A 56 7.79 12.29 -3.03
N LEU A 57 8.54 13.35 -3.38
CA LEU A 57 8.48 14.65 -2.70
C LEU A 57 8.61 14.47 -1.17
N LYS A 58 7.59 14.84 -0.42
CA LYS A 58 7.59 14.69 1.03
C LYS A 58 7.62 13.22 1.49
N GLY A 59 7.32 12.30 0.58
CA GLY A 59 7.32 10.87 0.87
C GLY A 59 8.69 10.22 0.81
N GLN A 60 9.76 10.97 0.55
CA GLN A 60 11.11 10.41 0.48
C GLN A 60 11.47 9.64 1.75
N LYS A 61 11.01 10.10 2.90
CA LYS A 61 11.26 9.41 4.16
C LYS A 61 10.68 8.00 4.17
N PHE A 62 9.58 7.78 3.46
CA PHE A 62 8.99 6.44 3.36
C PHE A 62 9.82 5.51 2.48
N LEU A 63 10.46 6.04 1.45
CA LEU A 63 11.41 5.27 0.67
C LEU A 63 12.65 4.93 1.48
N ASP A 64 13.19 5.90 2.19
CA ASP A 64 14.40 5.71 2.98
C ASP A 64 14.21 4.69 4.10
N ASN A 65 13.01 4.60 4.64
CA ASN A 65 12.69 3.72 5.76
C ASN A 65 11.86 2.50 5.37
N CYS A 66 11.61 2.29 4.08
CA CYS A 66 10.77 1.18 3.66
C CYS A 66 11.43 -0.16 3.97
N LYS A 67 10.59 -1.16 4.18
CA LYS A 67 11.05 -2.54 4.38
C LYS A 67 10.82 -3.33 3.11
N ILE A 68 11.80 -4.12 2.72
CA ILE A 68 11.74 -4.92 1.52
C ILE A 68 11.58 -6.39 1.90
N PHE A 69 10.65 -7.06 1.25
CA PHE A 69 10.33 -8.47 1.49
C PHE A 69 10.46 -9.25 0.19
N TYR A 70 10.75 -10.54 0.30
CA TYR A 70 10.84 -11.41 -0.87
C TYR A 70 9.48 -11.94 -1.30
N ASN A 71 8.52 -12.03 -0.38
CA ASN A 71 7.19 -12.53 -0.69
C ASN A 71 6.13 -11.79 0.11
N LEU A 72 4.89 -11.89 -0.37
CA LEU A 72 3.77 -11.19 0.25
C LEU A 72 3.45 -11.73 1.64
N GLU A 73 3.58 -13.03 1.84
CA GLU A 73 3.27 -13.64 3.13
C GLU A 73 4.05 -13.00 4.27
N ASN A 74 5.34 -12.79 4.05
CA ASN A 74 6.17 -12.14 5.07
C ASN A 74 5.80 -10.68 5.26
N ALA A 75 5.38 -10.01 4.19
CA ALA A 75 5.04 -8.60 4.25
C ALA A 75 3.75 -8.33 5.02
N ILE A 76 2.84 -9.31 5.12
CA ILE A 76 1.56 -9.15 5.79
C ILE A 76 1.44 -9.95 7.08
N PHE A 77 2.51 -10.60 7.50
CA PHE A 77 2.51 -11.52 8.64
C PHE A 77 1.95 -10.89 9.91
N ASP A 78 2.23 -9.64 10.16
CA ASP A 78 1.82 -8.94 11.36
C ASP A 78 0.53 -8.12 11.19
N CYS A 79 -0.19 -8.33 10.09
CA CYS A 79 -1.39 -7.54 9.79
C CYS A 79 -2.66 -8.29 10.16
N ASP A 80 -3.59 -7.59 10.80
CA ASP A 80 -4.87 -8.16 11.23
C ASP A 80 -5.90 -8.17 10.10
N LEU A 81 -5.81 -7.19 9.22
CA LEU A 81 -6.69 -7.08 8.06
C LEU A 81 -5.88 -6.65 6.87
N VAL A 82 -6.15 -7.26 5.73
CA VAL A 82 -5.44 -6.98 4.48
C VAL A 82 -6.47 -6.63 3.40
N LEU A 83 -6.31 -5.45 2.82
CA LEU A 83 -7.13 -5.00 1.70
C LEU A 83 -6.24 -4.91 0.46
N ALA A 84 -6.70 -5.41 -0.66
CA ALA A 84 -5.94 -5.36 -1.90
C ALA A 84 -6.62 -4.46 -2.92
N SER A 85 -5.85 -3.54 -3.49
CA SER A 85 -6.30 -2.74 -4.62
C SER A 85 -6.05 -3.52 -5.90
N CYS A 86 -7.04 -3.57 -6.78
CA CYS A 86 -6.94 -4.30 -8.03
C CYS A 86 -7.36 -3.41 -9.19
N GLY A 87 -6.50 -3.34 -10.21
CA GLY A 87 -6.80 -2.57 -11.42
C GLY A 87 -7.66 -3.32 -12.41
N ARG A 88 -8.05 -4.55 -12.10
CA ARG A 88 -8.87 -5.39 -12.99
C ARG A 88 -10.28 -5.50 -12.45
N ILE A 89 -11.23 -5.63 -13.35
CA ILE A 89 -12.64 -5.71 -12.98
C ILE A 89 -13.21 -7.12 -13.06
N ASP A 90 -12.39 -8.10 -13.41
CA ASP A 90 -12.80 -9.49 -13.57
C ASP A 90 -12.50 -10.36 -12.32
N VAL A 91 -12.37 -9.71 -11.18
CA VAL A 91 -12.16 -10.41 -9.91
C VAL A 91 -13.48 -10.89 -9.32
N SER A 92 -13.40 -11.79 -8.35
CA SER A 92 -14.59 -12.30 -7.68
C SER A 92 -15.39 -11.18 -7.02
N LYS A 93 -16.70 -11.17 -7.27
CA LYS A 93 -17.56 -10.15 -6.70
C LYS A 93 -17.68 -10.24 -5.18
N ASP A 94 -17.39 -11.39 -4.61
CA ASP A 94 -17.50 -11.58 -3.17
C ASP A 94 -16.45 -10.79 -2.41
N SER A 95 -15.33 -10.44 -3.07
CA SER A 95 -14.24 -9.70 -2.46
C SER A 95 -13.98 -8.35 -3.12
N PHE A 96 -14.88 -7.90 -4.00
CA PHE A 96 -14.69 -6.67 -4.78
C PHE A 96 -15.59 -5.55 -4.27
N PHE A 97 -14.99 -4.38 -4.05
CA PHE A 97 -15.70 -3.16 -3.68
C PHE A 97 -15.66 -2.19 -4.85
N GLU A 98 -16.81 -1.61 -5.19
CA GLU A 98 -16.92 -0.71 -6.33
C GLU A 98 -16.34 0.67 -6.06
N SER A 99 -16.28 1.08 -4.81
CA SER A 99 -15.78 2.41 -4.47
C SER A 99 -14.89 2.37 -3.23
N SER A 100 -14.05 3.39 -3.10
CA SER A 100 -13.23 3.57 -1.92
C SER A 100 -14.07 3.77 -0.67
N GLU A 101 -15.24 4.40 -0.83
CA GLU A 101 -16.15 4.64 0.29
C GLU A 101 -16.71 3.32 0.82
N ASP A 102 -17.06 2.38 -0.07
CA ASP A 102 -17.55 1.07 0.34
C ASP A 102 -16.49 0.30 1.11
N VAL A 103 -15.24 0.34 0.63
CA VAL A 103 -14.13 -0.30 1.33
C VAL A 103 -13.94 0.31 2.71
N LEU A 104 -13.97 1.62 2.77
CA LEU A 104 -13.78 2.33 4.04
C LEU A 104 -14.88 1.97 5.05
N ASN A 105 -16.14 1.97 4.61
CA ASN A 105 -17.26 1.64 5.48
C ASN A 105 -17.17 0.21 5.98
N TRP A 106 -16.81 -0.73 5.10
CA TRP A 106 -16.62 -2.12 5.48
C TRP A 106 -15.50 -2.27 6.51
N THR A 107 -14.38 -1.56 6.27
CA THR A 107 -13.22 -1.63 7.16
C THR A 107 -13.54 -1.06 8.53
N ILE A 108 -14.24 0.07 8.59
CA ILE A 108 -14.61 0.72 9.85
C ILE A 108 -15.55 -0.15 10.68
N SER A 109 -16.29 -1.06 10.04
CA SER A 109 -17.20 -1.95 10.77
C SER A 109 -16.48 -2.94 11.69
N PHE A 110 -15.19 -3.17 11.49
CA PHE A 110 -14.40 -4.04 12.36
C PHE A 110 -13.94 -3.27 13.59
N LYS A 111 -14.17 -3.85 14.76
CA LYS A 111 -13.93 -3.12 16.03
C LYS A 111 -12.53 -3.25 16.60
N LYS A 112 -11.75 -4.26 16.20
CA LYS A 112 -10.45 -4.55 16.82
C LYS A 112 -9.35 -4.77 15.80
N ILE A 113 -9.17 -3.82 14.88
CA ILE A 113 -8.08 -3.90 13.94
C ILE A 113 -6.96 -2.99 14.43
N ASN A 114 -5.82 -3.57 14.75
CA ASN A 114 -4.65 -2.82 15.17
C ASN A 114 -3.72 -2.56 13.99
N ASN A 115 -3.57 -3.54 13.09
CA ASN A 115 -2.66 -3.43 11.96
C ASN A 115 -3.42 -3.68 10.68
N LEU A 116 -3.53 -2.65 9.87
CA LEU A 116 -4.19 -2.72 8.56
C LEU A 116 -3.15 -2.61 7.46
N ALA A 117 -3.20 -3.52 6.50
CA ALA A 117 -2.38 -3.45 5.30
C ALA A 117 -3.25 -3.14 4.09
N ILE A 118 -2.79 -2.19 3.28
CA ILE A 118 -3.39 -1.92 1.97
C ILE A 118 -2.35 -2.28 0.92
N ILE A 119 -2.70 -3.21 0.04
CA ILE A 119 -1.79 -3.75 -0.95
C ILE A 119 -2.09 -3.13 -2.31
N PHE A 120 -1.04 -2.64 -2.97
CA PHE A 120 -1.09 -2.21 -4.36
C PHE A 120 -0.28 -3.19 -5.19
N LEU A 121 -0.95 -3.86 -6.12
CA LEU A 121 -0.30 -4.78 -7.02
C LEU A 121 0.34 -4.02 -8.18
N SER A 122 1.37 -4.61 -8.76
CA SER A 122 2.04 -4.01 -9.90
C SER A 122 1.06 -3.82 -11.07
N LEU A 123 1.16 -2.67 -11.74
CA LEU A 123 0.29 -2.32 -12.85
C LEU A 123 0.88 -2.70 -14.21
N ILE A 124 1.91 -3.53 -14.23
CA ILE A 124 2.57 -3.90 -15.48
C ILE A 124 1.67 -4.65 -16.47
N HIS A 125 0.58 -5.19 -15.97
CA HIS A 125 -0.36 -5.95 -16.80
C HIS A 125 -1.54 -5.13 -17.30
N ILE A 126 -1.49 -3.85 -17.07
CA ILE A 126 -2.56 -2.94 -17.47
C ILE A 126 -2.17 -2.13 -18.67
#